data_c426035ecd44f3448c96531c236f8d20
#
_entry.id   c426035ecd44f3448c96531c236f8d20
#
_cell.length_a   1.000
_cell.length_b   1.000
_cell.length_c   1.000
_cell.angle_alpha   90.00
_cell.angle_beta   90.00
_cell.angle_gamma   90.00
#
_symmetry.space_group_name_H-M   'P 1'
#
loop_
_entity.id
_entity.type
_entity.pdbx_description
1 polymer ?
#
loop_
_entity_poly.entity_id
_entity_poly.type
_entity_poly.pdbx_seq_one_letter_code
_entity_poly.pdbx_strand_id
1 'polypeptide(L)'
;MKHGERITRFLRDETGAVTVDYVVLSGALTGVGVTTAAAVSGGVNTLAQNIASELMGTSAQTQNILASDGFAGGDRAGWTGGTVMDIDQFGELLVMAAGETMTRTVEIPEGTEQVTFSFDVASGDTVDLETAFFYLNDELITHLNSQSRPTASEETNLAFLGNDGSTPAGFSARYETIRINENIGGDPYWKDSITRVYLTMDNPPPEVTFAMTNNLNESIDNEFYGLDNFEVSY
;
A
#
# COMPACT_ATOMS: atom_id res chain seq x y z
N MET A 1 -45.96 -60.82 10.31
CA MET A 1 -44.85 -60.56 11.16
C MET A 1 -43.60 -60.20 10.33
N LYS A 2 -43.48 -58.98 9.82
CA LYS A 2 -42.26 -58.55 9.08
C LYS A 2 -41.99 -57.02 9.17
N HIS A 3 -42.76 -56.29 9.95
CA HIS A 3 -42.56 -54.82 10.07
C HIS A 3 -41.66 -54.44 11.26
N GLY A 4 -41.63 -55.23 12.33
CA GLY A 4 -40.82 -54.91 13.52
C GLY A 4 -39.31 -55.10 13.35
N GLU A 5 -38.89 -56.05 12.51
CA GLU A 5 -37.47 -56.30 12.27
C GLU A 5 -36.79 -55.22 11.44
N ARG A 6 -37.51 -54.53 10.56
CA ARG A 6 -36.98 -53.42 9.76
C ARG A 6 -36.70 -52.17 10.58
N ILE A 7 -37.55 -51.89 11.54
CA ILE A 7 -37.43 -50.73 12.45
C ILE A 7 -36.25 -50.92 13.41
N THR A 8 -36.12 -52.12 13.99
CA THR A 8 -34.99 -52.43 14.88
C THR A 8 -33.63 -52.43 14.17
N ARG A 9 -33.60 -52.75 12.90
CA ARG A 9 -32.38 -52.69 12.08
C ARG A 9 -31.98 -51.26 11.76
N PHE A 10 -32.97 -50.39 11.47
CA PHE A 10 -32.76 -48.96 11.22
C PHE A 10 -32.24 -48.22 12.47
N LEU A 11 -32.78 -48.58 13.65
CA LEU A 11 -32.35 -47.98 14.93
C LEU A 11 -31.00 -48.51 15.43
N ARG A 12 -30.42 -49.51 14.80
CA ARG A 12 -29.09 -50.04 15.11
C ARG A 12 -28.03 -49.72 14.03
N ASP A 13 -28.43 -49.02 12.96
CA ASP A 13 -27.52 -48.65 11.89
C ASP A 13 -26.80 -47.33 12.25
N GLU A 14 -25.65 -47.46 12.85
CA GLU A 14 -24.80 -46.33 13.22
C GLU A 14 -23.90 -45.81 12.10
N THR A 15 -23.95 -46.42 10.90
CA THR A 15 -23.10 -46.08 9.77
C THR A 15 -23.34 -44.64 9.29
N GLY A 16 -24.59 -44.16 9.37
CA GLY A 16 -24.91 -42.76 9.03
C GLY A 16 -24.43 -41.75 10.08
N ALA A 17 -24.47 -42.11 11.38
CA ALA A 17 -24.04 -41.26 12.46
C ALA A 17 -22.52 -41.01 12.41
N VAL A 18 -21.74 -42.07 12.13
CA VAL A 18 -20.27 -41.96 12.01
C VAL A 18 -19.87 -41.06 10.84
N THR A 19 -20.62 -41.07 9.72
CA THR A 19 -20.32 -40.24 8.54
C THR A 19 -20.61 -38.76 8.81
N VAL A 20 -21.70 -38.46 9.55
CA VAL A 20 -22.03 -37.06 9.91
C VAL A 20 -21.02 -36.50 10.91
N ASP A 21 -20.60 -37.26 11.91
CA ASP A 21 -19.58 -36.86 12.88
C ASP A 21 -18.23 -36.58 12.18
N TYR A 22 -17.87 -37.40 11.22
CA TYR A 22 -16.62 -37.20 10.45
C TYR A 22 -16.65 -35.93 9.60
N VAL A 23 -17.78 -35.62 8.95
CA VAL A 23 -17.96 -34.41 8.17
C VAL A 23 -17.94 -33.16 9.05
N VAL A 24 -18.60 -33.18 10.20
CA VAL A 24 -18.62 -32.06 11.16
C VAL A 24 -17.22 -31.84 11.74
N LEU A 25 -16.54 -32.93 12.13
CA LEU A 25 -15.19 -32.85 12.67
C LEU A 25 -14.19 -32.33 11.63
N SER A 26 -14.29 -32.79 10.37
CA SER A 26 -13.43 -32.33 9.28
C SER A 26 -13.68 -30.83 8.96
N GLY A 27 -14.93 -30.39 8.96
CA GLY A 27 -15.30 -28.99 8.77
C GLY A 27 -14.77 -28.08 9.90
N ALA A 28 -14.89 -28.55 11.15
CA ALA A 28 -14.36 -27.82 12.31
C ALA A 28 -12.83 -27.72 12.28
N LEU A 29 -12.14 -28.81 11.97
CA LEU A 29 -10.67 -28.85 11.82
C LEU A 29 -10.18 -27.95 10.69
N THR A 30 -10.89 -27.91 9.55
CA THR A 30 -10.56 -27.01 8.43
C THR A 30 -10.74 -25.56 8.82
N GLY A 31 -11.84 -25.23 9.52
CA GLY A 31 -12.10 -23.87 10.01
C GLY A 31 -11.03 -23.38 10.99
N VAL A 32 -10.62 -24.21 11.93
CA VAL A 32 -9.55 -23.89 12.89
C VAL A 32 -8.21 -23.76 12.15
N GLY A 33 -7.94 -24.61 11.17
CA GLY A 33 -6.70 -24.57 10.39
C GLY A 33 -6.53 -23.27 9.61
N VAL A 34 -7.60 -22.79 8.97
CA VAL A 34 -7.58 -21.53 8.19
C VAL A 34 -7.38 -20.31 9.11
N THR A 35 -8.09 -20.23 10.22
CA THR A 35 -7.93 -19.11 11.16
C THR A 35 -6.56 -19.07 11.82
N THR A 36 -6.00 -20.24 12.15
CA THR A 36 -4.65 -20.34 12.71
C THR A 36 -3.58 -19.93 11.70
N ALA A 37 -3.72 -20.34 10.43
CA ALA A 37 -2.81 -19.96 9.36
C ALA A 37 -2.80 -18.44 9.12
N ALA A 38 -3.96 -17.79 9.13
CA ALA A 38 -4.07 -16.34 9.00
C ALA A 38 -3.40 -15.60 10.17
N ALA A 39 -3.65 -16.05 11.41
CA ALA A 39 -3.03 -15.46 12.61
C ALA A 39 -1.51 -15.63 12.63
N VAL A 40 -1.00 -16.79 12.23
CA VAL A 40 0.45 -17.06 12.14
C VAL A 40 1.09 -16.23 11.04
N SER A 41 0.44 -16.09 9.86
CA SER A 41 0.95 -15.28 8.77
C SER A 41 1.10 -13.81 9.17
N GLY A 42 0.10 -13.23 9.84
CA GLY A 42 0.19 -11.86 10.38
C GLY A 42 1.31 -11.70 11.40
N GLY A 43 1.46 -12.65 12.32
CA GLY A 43 2.54 -12.64 13.32
C GLY A 43 3.94 -12.77 12.70
N VAL A 44 4.09 -13.61 11.68
CA VAL A 44 5.37 -13.79 10.98
C VAL A 44 5.76 -12.54 10.20
N ASN A 45 4.81 -11.86 9.55
CA ASN A 45 5.08 -10.60 8.85
C ASN A 45 5.54 -9.50 9.82
N THR A 46 4.86 -9.36 10.95
CA THR A 46 5.24 -8.37 11.99
C THR A 46 6.65 -8.69 12.55
N LEU A 47 6.93 -9.96 12.82
CA LEU A 47 8.24 -10.37 13.31
C LEU A 47 9.33 -10.16 12.27
N ALA A 48 9.07 -10.44 10.99
CA ALA A 48 10.02 -10.21 9.90
C ALA A 48 10.35 -8.71 9.74
N GLN A 49 9.36 -7.84 9.85
CA GLN A 49 9.55 -6.39 9.83
C GLN A 49 10.38 -5.91 11.02
N ASN A 50 10.10 -6.40 12.22
CA ASN A 50 10.87 -6.06 13.42
C ASN A 50 12.33 -6.54 13.32
N ILE A 51 12.57 -7.76 12.83
CA ILE A 51 13.92 -8.29 12.63
C ILE A 51 14.66 -7.51 11.54
N ALA A 52 14.00 -7.14 10.44
CA ALA A 52 14.59 -6.33 9.40
C ALA A 52 15.03 -4.96 9.93
N SER A 53 14.21 -4.33 10.77
CA SER A 53 14.52 -3.05 11.43
C SER A 53 15.73 -3.16 12.36
N GLU A 54 15.84 -4.24 13.15
CA GLU A 54 16.99 -4.47 14.03
C GLU A 54 18.29 -4.80 13.27
N LEU A 55 18.20 -5.58 12.19
CA LEU A 55 19.37 -5.94 11.37
C LEU A 55 19.97 -4.75 10.62
N MET A 56 19.13 -3.76 10.26
CA MET A 56 19.60 -2.55 9.58
C MET A 56 20.27 -1.53 10.53
N GLY A 57 20.41 -1.85 11.82
CA GLY A 57 21.10 -0.99 12.78
C GLY A 57 20.35 0.30 13.09
N THR A 58 19.12 0.41 12.66
CA THR A 58 18.19 1.40 13.20
C THR A 58 17.76 0.88 14.57
N SER A 59 18.24 1.54 15.63
CA SER A 59 17.60 1.40 16.95
C SER A 59 16.10 1.43 16.70
N ALA A 60 15.37 0.45 17.24
CA ALA A 60 13.92 0.51 17.27
C ALA A 60 13.52 1.72 18.14
N GLN A 61 13.61 2.91 17.57
CA GLN A 61 12.82 4.02 18.03
C GLN A 61 11.40 3.55 17.82
N THR A 62 10.63 3.51 18.87
CA THR A 62 9.19 3.33 18.80
C THR A 62 8.68 4.48 17.93
N GLN A 63 8.58 4.27 16.62
CA GLN A 63 8.00 5.28 15.74
C GLN A 63 6.56 5.45 16.17
N ASN A 64 6.24 6.62 16.66
CA ASN A 64 4.86 6.96 16.97
C ASN A 64 4.16 7.31 15.66
N ILE A 65 3.26 6.44 15.21
CA ILE A 65 2.48 6.65 13.99
C ILE A 65 1.36 7.65 14.29
N LEU A 66 1.33 8.75 13.54
CA LEU A 66 0.32 9.80 13.62
C LEU A 66 -0.81 9.57 12.61
N ALA A 67 -0.50 9.04 11.44
CA ALA A 67 -1.45 8.71 10.40
C ALA A 67 -0.95 7.51 9.60
N SER A 68 -1.88 6.67 9.14
CA SER A 68 -1.58 5.54 8.25
C SER A 68 -2.80 5.27 7.37
N ASP A 69 -2.62 5.32 6.06
CA ASP A 69 -3.67 5.12 5.07
C ASP A 69 -3.19 4.18 3.96
N GLY A 70 -3.92 3.09 3.73
CA GLY A 70 -3.70 2.12 2.65
C GLY A 70 -4.92 1.98 1.74
N PHE A 71 -5.86 2.91 1.82
CA PHE A 71 -7.06 3.08 0.99
C PHE A 71 -7.97 1.86 0.84
N ALA A 72 -7.75 0.82 1.63
CA ALA A 72 -8.50 -0.42 1.58
C ALA A 72 -10.01 -0.20 1.80
N GLY A 73 -10.84 -0.81 0.94
CA GLY A 73 -12.29 -0.65 0.96
C GLY A 73 -12.77 0.72 0.47
N GLY A 74 -11.94 1.46 -0.26
CA GLY A 74 -12.27 2.78 -0.79
C GLY A 74 -12.22 3.91 0.25
N ASP A 75 -11.65 3.66 1.43
CA ASP A 75 -11.55 4.68 2.49
C ASP A 75 -10.47 5.71 2.14
N ARG A 76 -10.87 6.97 2.14
CA ARG A 76 -9.99 8.12 1.98
C ARG A 76 -10.24 9.20 3.03
N ALA A 77 -10.65 8.79 4.22
CA ALA A 77 -10.96 9.73 5.30
C ALA A 77 -9.78 10.66 5.60
N GLY A 78 -10.05 11.97 5.62
CA GLY A 78 -9.04 13.01 5.85
C GLY A 78 -8.23 13.43 4.61
N TRP A 79 -8.47 12.83 3.44
CA TRP A 79 -7.90 13.26 2.17
C TRP A 79 -8.84 14.19 1.41
N THR A 80 -8.27 15.18 0.74
CA THR A 80 -8.94 16.04 -0.24
C THR A 80 -8.29 15.80 -1.59
N GLY A 81 -9.10 15.68 -2.65
CA GLY A 81 -8.65 15.31 -4.00
C GLY A 81 -8.35 13.81 -4.12
N GLY A 82 -8.05 13.38 -5.34
CA GLY A 82 -7.84 12.00 -5.71
C GLY A 82 -9.13 11.15 -5.70
N THR A 83 -9.05 9.99 -6.32
CA THR A 83 -10.11 8.97 -6.34
C THR A 83 -9.50 7.62 -5.99
N VAL A 84 -10.12 6.87 -5.06
CA VAL A 84 -9.65 5.51 -4.78
C VAL A 84 -10.08 4.61 -5.94
N MET A 85 -9.11 3.93 -6.52
CA MET A 85 -9.29 2.97 -7.62
C MET A 85 -8.57 1.68 -7.30
N ASP A 86 -9.20 0.56 -7.63
CA ASP A 86 -8.58 -0.76 -7.61
C ASP A 86 -8.00 -1.04 -9.00
N ILE A 87 -6.68 -1.12 -9.09
CA ILE A 87 -5.96 -1.25 -10.36
C ILE A 87 -5.13 -2.54 -10.35
N ASP A 88 -5.70 -3.61 -10.89
CA ASP A 88 -5.05 -4.91 -11.10
C ASP A 88 -4.11 -5.34 -9.92
N GLN A 89 -2.82 -5.48 -10.19
CA GLN A 89 -1.84 -5.89 -9.17
C GLN A 89 -1.30 -4.74 -8.30
N PHE A 90 -1.68 -3.49 -8.59
CA PHE A 90 -1.40 -2.38 -7.68
C PHE A 90 -2.30 -2.45 -6.44
N GLY A 91 -3.55 -2.95 -6.60
CA GLY A 91 -4.58 -2.90 -5.58
C GLY A 91 -5.27 -1.54 -5.50
N GLU A 92 -5.83 -1.22 -4.32
CA GLU A 92 -6.53 0.05 -4.10
C GLU A 92 -5.52 1.17 -3.85
N LEU A 93 -5.53 2.18 -4.72
CA LEU A 93 -4.67 3.36 -4.67
C LEU A 93 -5.51 4.62 -4.62
N LEU A 94 -5.01 5.70 -4.00
CA LEU A 94 -5.53 7.04 -4.21
C LEU A 94 -4.90 7.63 -5.48
N VAL A 95 -5.66 7.67 -6.56
CA VAL A 95 -5.21 8.02 -7.91
C VAL A 95 -5.57 9.46 -8.24
N MET A 96 -4.68 10.17 -8.91
CA MET A 96 -4.87 11.55 -9.37
C MET A 96 -5.17 11.62 -10.87
N ALA A 97 -6.17 12.41 -11.22
CA ALA A 97 -6.35 12.88 -12.60
C ALA A 97 -5.27 13.90 -13.00
N ALA A 98 -5.14 14.15 -14.30
CA ALA A 98 -4.20 15.11 -14.85
C ALA A 98 -4.37 16.51 -14.20
N GLY A 99 -3.27 17.05 -13.63
CA GLY A 99 -3.23 18.33 -12.96
C GLY A 99 -3.99 18.41 -11.64
N GLU A 100 -4.49 17.29 -11.11
CA GLU A 100 -5.14 17.24 -9.81
C GLU A 100 -4.11 17.34 -8.68
N THR A 101 -4.58 17.78 -7.51
CA THR A 101 -3.79 17.80 -6.27
C THR A 101 -4.55 17.04 -5.20
N MET A 102 -3.84 16.15 -4.50
CA MET A 102 -4.35 15.52 -3.29
C MET A 102 -3.63 16.05 -2.06
N THR A 103 -4.36 16.21 -0.95
CA THR A 103 -3.81 16.74 0.30
C THR A 103 -4.26 15.94 1.52
N ARG A 104 -3.38 15.89 2.52
CA ARG A 104 -3.63 15.32 3.84
C ARG A 104 -2.99 16.21 4.90
N THR A 105 -3.79 16.67 5.86
CA THR A 105 -3.28 17.42 7.02
C THR A 105 -3.16 16.49 8.22
N VAL A 106 -2.06 16.60 8.97
CA VAL A 106 -1.75 15.78 10.14
C VAL A 106 -1.36 16.70 11.31
N GLU A 107 -1.96 16.45 12.47
CA GLU A 107 -1.58 17.11 13.72
C GLU A 107 -0.28 16.50 14.26
N ILE A 108 0.66 17.36 14.65
CA ILE A 108 1.98 16.97 15.17
C ILE A 108 2.04 17.28 16.65
N PRO A 109 2.39 16.32 17.52
CA PRO A 109 2.53 16.55 18.94
C PRO A 109 3.56 17.64 19.28
N GLU A 110 3.28 18.43 20.32
CA GLU A 110 4.21 19.43 20.80
C GLU A 110 5.55 18.81 21.24
N GLY A 111 6.64 19.43 20.84
CA GLY A 111 8.00 18.97 21.17
C GLY A 111 8.54 17.91 20.21
N THR A 112 7.84 17.59 19.12
CA THR A 112 8.38 16.74 18.06
C THR A 112 9.56 17.42 17.38
N GLU A 113 10.73 16.79 17.43
CA GLU A 113 11.95 17.32 16.81
C GLU A 113 12.00 17.06 15.30
N GLN A 114 11.38 15.94 14.86
CA GLN A 114 11.38 15.53 13.47
C GLN A 114 10.13 14.70 13.16
N VAL A 115 9.55 14.89 11.97
CA VAL A 115 8.47 14.08 11.45
C VAL A 115 8.84 13.52 10.08
N THR A 116 8.46 12.28 9.81
CA THR A 116 8.67 11.61 8.52
C THR A 116 7.34 11.20 7.91
N PHE A 117 7.15 11.57 6.64
CA PHE A 117 6.08 11.14 5.76
C PHE A 117 6.65 10.07 4.83
N SER A 118 6.11 8.87 4.85
CA SER A 118 6.49 7.79 3.94
C SER A 118 5.27 7.32 3.16
N PHE A 119 5.45 7.02 1.87
CA PHE A 119 4.38 6.59 0.99
C PHE A 119 4.92 5.93 -0.26
N ASP A 120 4.10 5.09 -0.87
CA ASP A 120 4.39 4.47 -2.16
C ASP A 120 3.72 5.27 -3.27
N VAL A 121 4.49 5.58 -4.32
CA VAL A 121 4.00 6.20 -5.54
C VAL A 121 4.00 5.16 -6.64
N ALA A 122 2.80 4.82 -7.11
CA ALA A 122 2.59 4.04 -8.32
C ALA A 122 2.63 4.98 -9.53
N SER A 123 3.39 4.59 -10.56
CA SER A 123 3.42 5.23 -11.87
C SER A 123 3.05 4.19 -12.89
N GLY A 124 1.95 4.37 -13.57
CA GLY A 124 1.37 3.37 -14.46
C GLY A 124 1.10 3.88 -15.87
N ASP A 125 1.07 2.90 -16.78
CA ASP A 125 0.76 3.05 -18.17
C ASP A 125 1.72 3.98 -18.96
N THR A 126 1.20 4.98 -19.66
CA THR A 126 1.98 5.79 -20.60
C THR A 126 2.72 6.97 -20.00
N VAL A 127 2.90 7.04 -18.67
CA VAL A 127 3.70 8.12 -18.05
C VAL A 127 5.06 8.22 -18.73
N ASP A 128 5.30 9.31 -19.45
CA ASP A 128 6.44 9.47 -20.37
C ASP A 128 7.29 10.72 -20.07
N LEU A 129 7.73 10.85 -18.84
CA LEU A 129 8.50 11.95 -18.24
C LEU A 129 7.63 12.99 -17.51
N GLU A 130 6.37 12.74 -17.34
CA GLU A 130 5.54 13.51 -16.41
C GLU A 130 6.06 13.34 -14.97
N THR A 131 5.73 14.33 -14.18
CA THR A 131 6.32 14.50 -12.85
C THR A 131 5.24 14.56 -11.78
N ALA A 132 5.44 13.80 -10.71
CA ALA A 132 4.73 13.97 -9.46
C ALA A 132 5.54 14.89 -8.54
N PHE A 133 4.91 15.90 -7.95
CA PHE A 133 5.54 16.89 -7.07
C PHE A 133 5.02 16.72 -5.65
N PHE A 134 5.92 16.79 -4.67
CA PHE A 134 5.62 16.56 -3.25
C PHE A 134 5.91 17.80 -2.41
N TYR A 135 4.93 18.20 -1.62
CA TYR A 135 4.98 19.40 -0.81
C TYR A 135 4.70 19.08 0.66
N LEU A 136 5.30 19.84 1.56
CA LEU A 136 4.93 19.95 2.97
C LEU A 136 4.70 21.43 3.29
N ASN A 137 3.50 21.79 3.76
CA ASN A 137 3.08 23.17 4.03
C ASN A 137 3.36 24.13 2.86
N ASP A 138 2.92 23.75 1.66
CA ASP A 138 3.11 24.49 0.40
C ASP A 138 4.56 24.64 -0.08
N GLU A 139 5.55 24.15 0.66
CA GLU A 139 6.95 24.11 0.24
C GLU A 139 7.20 22.87 -0.63
N LEU A 140 7.72 23.06 -1.83
CA LEU A 140 8.13 21.96 -2.71
C LEU A 140 9.39 21.30 -2.14
N ILE A 141 9.26 20.05 -1.68
CA ILE A 141 10.37 19.31 -1.08
C ILE A 141 11.17 18.58 -2.15
N THR A 142 10.48 17.87 -3.04
CA THR A 142 11.09 17.09 -4.12
C THR A 142 10.04 16.68 -5.16
N HIS A 143 10.50 16.01 -6.20
CA HIS A 143 9.63 15.46 -7.23
C HIS A 143 10.12 14.10 -7.72
N LEU A 144 9.20 13.30 -8.24
CA LEU A 144 9.45 12.03 -8.90
C LEU A 144 9.13 12.18 -10.38
N ASN A 145 10.11 11.94 -11.21
CA ASN A 145 9.93 11.84 -12.66
C ASN A 145 9.97 10.37 -13.05
N SER A 146 8.93 9.90 -13.73
CA SER A 146 8.83 8.53 -14.19
C SER A 146 8.80 8.47 -15.70
N GLN A 147 9.32 7.38 -16.25
CA GLN A 147 9.25 7.11 -17.67
C GLN A 147 8.88 5.64 -17.90
N SER A 148 7.64 5.40 -18.28
CA SER A 148 7.17 4.11 -18.74
C SER A 148 7.74 3.75 -20.11
N ARG A 149 7.93 2.46 -20.35
CA ARG A 149 8.44 1.92 -21.61
C ARG A 149 7.56 0.76 -22.08
N PRO A 150 7.39 0.58 -23.39
CA PRO A 150 6.71 -0.59 -23.91
C PRO A 150 7.37 -1.89 -23.46
N THR A 151 6.57 -2.92 -23.17
CA THR A 151 7.08 -4.24 -22.77
C THR A 151 8.01 -4.88 -23.79
N ALA A 152 7.87 -4.52 -25.07
CA ALA A 152 8.75 -4.98 -26.16
C ALA A 152 10.07 -4.20 -26.22
N SER A 153 10.23 -3.12 -25.44
CA SER A 153 11.47 -2.33 -25.41
C SER A 153 12.50 -3.01 -24.51
N GLU A 154 13.77 -2.92 -24.90
CA GLU A 154 14.89 -3.29 -24.03
C GLU A 154 15.19 -2.20 -22.98
N GLU A 155 14.63 -1.01 -23.15
CA GLU A 155 14.79 0.08 -22.21
C GLU A 155 13.97 -0.13 -20.94
N THR A 156 14.54 0.24 -19.82
CA THR A 156 13.95 0.10 -18.50
C THR A 156 13.02 1.27 -18.23
N ASN A 157 11.92 1.03 -17.51
CA ASN A 157 11.18 2.09 -16.85
C ASN A 157 12.11 2.73 -15.81
N LEU A 158 12.21 4.06 -15.83
CA LEU A 158 13.05 4.81 -14.93
C LEU A 158 12.16 5.69 -14.03
N ALA A 159 12.38 5.55 -12.74
CA ALA A 159 11.80 6.45 -11.75
C ALA A 159 12.95 7.09 -10.96
N PHE A 160 13.00 8.40 -10.89
CA PHE A 160 14.03 9.11 -10.15
C PHE A 160 13.47 10.34 -9.44
N LEU A 161 13.99 10.59 -8.26
CA LEU A 161 13.77 11.89 -7.62
C LEU A 161 14.58 12.94 -8.36
N GLY A 162 13.86 13.89 -8.93
CA GLY A 162 14.50 15.11 -9.36
C GLY A 162 14.89 15.89 -8.11
N ASN A 163 16.15 16.07 -7.96
CA ASN A 163 16.65 17.07 -7.05
C ASN A 163 17.67 17.85 -7.83
N ASP A 164 17.36 19.09 -8.17
CA ASP A 164 18.32 20.04 -8.74
C ASP A 164 19.40 20.47 -7.75
N GLY A 165 19.48 19.77 -6.60
CA GLY A 165 20.53 19.89 -5.61
C GLY A 165 20.10 20.62 -4.33
N SER A 166 18.85 21.01 -4.15
CA SER A 166 18.45 21.74 -2.93
C SER A 166 17.08 21.33 -2.40
N THR A 167 17.05 20.27 -1.60
CA THR A 167 15.95 20.15 -0.63
C THR A 167 15.99 21.40 0.25
N PRO A 168 14.86 22.08 0.53
CA PRO A 168 14.83 23.25 1.38
C PRO A 168 15.46 22.99 2.76
N ALA A 169 16.01 24.01 3.37
CA ALA A 169 16.63 23.88 4.69
C ALA A 169 15.61 23.39 5.73
N GLY A 170 15.97 22.39 6.54
CA GLY A 170 15.08 21.75 7.51
C GLY A 170 14.24 20.61 6.92
N PHE A 171 14.47 20.26 5.65
CA PHE A 171 13.83 19.10 5.03
C PHE A 171 14.86 18.14 4.45
N SER A 172 14.48 16.88 4.34
CA SER A 172 15.20 15.90 3.54
C SER A 172 14.25 14.99 2.79
N ALA A 173 14.72 14.42 1.69
CA ALA A 173 13.98 13.47 0.89
C ALA A 173 14.88 12.29 0.50
N ARG A 174 14.32 11.09 0.50
CA ARG A 174 14.93 9.89 -0.05
C ARG A 174 13.89 9.00 -0.70
N TYR A 175 14.32 8.10 -1.54
CA TYR A 175 13.43 7.14 -2.18
C TYR A 175 14.05 5.74 -2.23
N GLU A 176 13.18 4.77 -2.41
CA GLU A 176 13.52 3.37 -2.59
C GLU A 176 12.65 2.80 -3.71
N THR A 177 13.26 2.15 -4.70
CA THR A 177 12.54 1.45 -5.75
C THR A 177 11.98 0.14 -5.19
N ILE A 178 10.67 0.01 -5.16
CA ILE A 178 9.98 -1.20 -4.69
C ILE A 178 9.77 -2.16 -5.86
N ARG A 179 9.20 -1.67 -6.97
CA ARG A 179 9.00 -2.42 -8.22
C ARG A 179 9.34 -1.51 -9.40
N ILE A 180 9.96 -2.06 -10.40
CA ILE A 180 10.30 -1.33 -11.62
C ILE A 180 10.34 -2.28 -12.81
N ASN A 181 9.95 -1.77 -13.99
CA ASN A 181 10.03 -2.50 -15.24
C ASN A 181 9.13 -3.75 -15.26
N GLU A 182 7.99 -3.65 -14.62
CA GLU A 182 7.00 -4.72 -14.50
C GLU A 182 5.67 -4.29 -15.12
N ASN A 183 4.84 -5.25 -15.52
CA ASN A 183 3.43 -4.99 -15.82
C ASN A 183 2.64 -5.23 -14.54
N ILE A 184 2.28 -4.17 -13.85
CA ILE A 184 1.60 -4.23 -12.57
C ILE A 184 0.10 -4.04 -12.75
N GLY A 185 -0.32 -3.14 -13.65
CA GLY A 185 -1.72 -2.89 -13.92
C GLY A 185 -1.93 -2.00 -15.15
N GLY A 186 -3.19 -1.79 -15.52
CA GLY A 186 -3.55 -0.99 -16.68
C GLY A 186 -3.26 -1.67 -18.02
N ASP A 187 -2.69 -0.96 -18.98
CA ASP A 187 -2.37 -1.51 -20.31
C ASP A 187 -1.14 -2.42 -20.23
N PRO A 188 -1.26 -3.73 -20.53
CA PRO A 188 -0.15 -4.68 -20.43
C PRO A 188 0.99 -4.42 -21.43
N TYR A 189 0.84 -3.48 -22.33
CA TYR A 189 1.89 -3.07 -23.26
C TYR A 189 2.95 -2.18 -22.62
N TRP A 190 2.59 -1.43 -21.57
CA TRP A 190 3.48 -0.53 -20.85
C TRP A 190 4.02 -1.16 -19.57
N LYS A 191 5.13 -0.66 -19.09
CA LYS A 191 5.79 -1.08 -17.87
C LYS A 191 5.66 0.00 -16.80
N ASP A 192 5.36 -0.46 -15.61
CA ASP A 192 5.03 0.36 -14.45
C ASP A 192 6.14 0.36 -13.41
N SER A 193 6.00 1.22 -12.42
CA SER A 193 6.87 1.25 -11.26
C SER A 193 6.11 1.58 -9.97
N ILE A 194 6.70 1.13 -8.85
CA ILE A 194 6.33 1.57 -7.50
C ILE A 194 7.60 2.07 -6.82
N THR A 195 7.55 3.32 -6.37
CA THR A 195 8.66 3.97 -5.68
C THR A 195 8.20 4.42 -4.30
N ARG A 196 8.87 3.96 -3.24
CA ARG A 196 8.67 4.49 -1.90
C ARG A 196 9.44 5.77 -1.71
N VAL A 197 8.73 6.80 -1.26
CA VAL A 197 9.26 8.13 -0.99
C VAL A 197 9.21 8.41 0.50
N TYR A 198 10.24 9.04 1.02
CA TYR A 198 10.31 9.52 2.39
C TYR A 198 10.62 11.01 2.38
N LEU A 199 9.78 11.79 3.03
CA LEU A 199 9.99 13.21 3.25
C LEU A 199 10.14 13.44 4.76
N THR A 200 11.19 14.11 5.17
CA THR A 200 11.43 14.39 6.57
C THR A 200 11.48 15.90 6.79
N MET A 201 10.85 16.37 7.86
CA MET A 201 10.79 17.76 8.27
C MET A 201 11.34 17.89 9.70
N ASP A 202 12.33 18.75 9.88
CA ASP A 202 12.89 19.08 11.20
C ASP A 202 12.08 20.19 11.86
N ASN A 203 11.87 20.07 13.18
CA ASN A 203 11.13 21.03 14.01
C ASN A 203 9.77 21.40 13.39
N PRO A 204 8.89 20.40 13.12
CA PRO A 204 7.62 20.64 12.44
C PRO A 204 6.70 21.56 13.28
N PRO A 205 5.85 22.35 12.63
CA PRO A 205 4.78 23.06 13.33
C PRO A 205 3.71 22.10 13.86
N PRO A 206 2.78 22.55 14.71
CA PRO A 206 1.73 21.71 15.30
C PRO A 206 0.82 21.01 14.27
N GLU A 207 0.82 21.46 13.03
CA GLU A 207 0.06 20.90 11.93
C GLU A 207 0.90 20.94 10.65
N VAL A 208 0.94 19.83 9.93
CA VAL A 208 1.63 19.72 8.64
C VAL A 208 0.69 19.19 7.58
N THR A 209 0.59 19.91 6.47
CA THR A 209 -0.16 19.48 5.30
C THR A 209 0.78 18.89 4.26
N PHE A 210 0.63 17.61 3.99
CA PHE A 210 1.20 16.96 2.82
C PHE A 210 0.34 17.26 1.59
N ALA A 211 1.00 17.53 0.47
CA ALA A 211 0.34 17.61 -0.82
C ALA A 211 1.15 16.89 -1.91
N MET A 212 0.43 16.25 -2.82
CA MET A 212 0.97 15.67 -4.05
C MET A 212 0.18 16.22 -5.23
N THR A 213 0.88 16.66 -6.27
CA THR A 213 0.29 17.09 -7.55
C THR A 213 1.08 16.51 -8.71
N ASN A 214 0.60 16.64 -9.93
CA ASN A 214 1.22 16.10 -11.12
C ASN A 214 1.06 17.05 -12.31
N ASN A 215 1.80 16.76 -13.38
CA ASN A 215 1.66 17.40 -14.69
C ASN A 215 1.28 16.41 -15.80
N LEU A 216 0.58 15.32 -15.42
CA LEU A 216 -0.01 14.38 -16.38
C LEU A 216 -0.83 15.12 -17.42
N ASN A 217 -0.89 14.60 -18.63
CA ASN A 217 -1.53 15.28 -19.75
C ASN A 217 -2.58 14.42 -20.48
N GLU A 218 -2.73 13.17 -20.06
CA GLU A 218 -3.71 12.25 -20.61
C GLU A 218 -4.82 11.88 -19.59
N SER A 219 -5.72 10.99 -19.97
CA SER A 219 -6.78 10.55 -19.06
C SER A 219 -6.28 9.51 -18.08
N ILE A 220 -6.92 9.41 -16.93
CA ILE A 220 -6.60 8.47 -15.86
C ILE A 220 -6.63 6.99 -16.31
N ASP A 221 -7.33 6.68 -17.40
CA ASP A 221 -7.37 5.34 -18.01
C ASP A 221 -6.13 5.05 -18.88
N ASN A 222 -5.29 6.04 -19.11
CA ASN A 222 -4.13 5.94 -20.02
C ASN A 222 -2.80 6.28 -19.32
N GLU A 223 -2.83 7.13 -18.32
CA GLU A 223 -1.67 7.41 -17.47
C GLU A 223 -2.11 7.84 -16.07
N PHE A 224 -1.37 7.42 -15.05
CA PHE A 224 -1.70 7.81 -13.70
C PHE A 224 -0.49 7.84 -12.76
N TYR A 225 -0.60 8.70 -11.76
CA TYR A 225 0.09 8.56 -10.49
C TYR A 225 -0.91 8.19 -9.41
N GLY A 226 -0.57 7.14 -8.64
CA GLY A 226 -1.35 6.71 -7.47
C GLY A 226 -0.48 6.72 -6.22
N LEU A 227 -1.12 6.91 -5.08
CA LEU A 227 -0.49 6.90 -3.75
C LEU A 227 -1.05 5.75 -2.92
N ASP A 228 -0.16 5.04 -2.22
CA ASP A 228 -0.52 3.97 -1.29
C ASP A 228 0.43 3.95 -0.08
N ASN A 229 0.10 3.14 0.92
CA ASN A 229 0.93 2.92 2.11
C ASN A 229 1.43 4.22 2.75
N PHE A 230 0.58 5.24 2.78
CA PHE A 230 0.91 6.51 3.40
C PHE A 230 1.01 6.38 4.91
N GLU A 231 2.11 6.80 5.49
CA GLU A 231 2.35 6.79 6.92
C GLU A 231 3.06 8.08 7.35
N VAL A 232 2.67 8.61 8.49
CA VAL A 232 3.34 9.73 9.15
C VAL A 232 3.78 9.29 10.53
N SER A 233 5.07 9.47 10.84
CA SER A 233 5.67 9.04 12.10
C SER A 233 6.70 10.05 12.64
N TYR A 234 6.99 9.97 13.98
CA TYR A 234 7.94 10.83 14.67
C TYR A 234 8.69 10.07 15.76
#